data_8537d6a605c05481bd2f0f6e8d13ee92
#
_entry.id   8537d6a605c05481bd2f0f6e8d13ee92
#
_cell.length_a   1.000
_cell.length_b   1.000
_cell.length_c   1.000
_cell.angle_alpha   90.00
_cell.angle_beta   90.00
_cell.angle_gamma   90.00
#
_symmetry.space_group_name_H-M   'P 1'
#
loop_
_entity.id
_entity.type
_entity.pdbx_description
1 polymer ?
#
loop_
_entity_poly.entity_id
_entity_poly.type
_entity_poly.pdbx_seq_one_letter_code
_entity_poly.pdbx_strand_id
1 'polypeptide(L)'
;MLPMMLSTSVAALMGLLVPGDTVTVIGASGNVGKLVALRLSEKYNVRGVVRDVSRVKNFLGDKVELFEADLRASDPTAELAPALDGASAMVVCTGTTAFPTQAWSKTGRDSVAMPVLKALLESKLNWGEAIGRLDAAGFNTPKIVDEQGNLALLKAWEAAAGDRRKQLVLLSSTGVRRRAEMPFPILNACGVLSAKAAAEEAIMTDAANAGYKYTIVRPGQLFGGPYDNNYYLGTLFQLDKDADTREVLLGRGDVTLNDDPQLGTLRSTLAEVIAQAMESGAALDTDFTVVNAAGDFPEPRVLRERLAVLS
;
A
#
# COMPACT_ATOMS: atom_id res chain seq x y z
N MET A 1 -16.09 -31.98 -12.54
CA MET A 1 -14.72 -31.49 -12.84
C MET A 1 -14.01 -31.28 -11.48
N LEU A 2 -13.14 -32.22 -11.07
CA LEU A 2 -12.40 -32.12 -9.83
C LEU A 2 -11.45 -30.90 -9.92
N PRO A 3 -11.40 -29.98 -8.93
CA PRO A 3 -10.34 -28.99 -8.88
C PRO A 3 -9.02 -29.74 -8.66
N MET A 4 -8.10 -29.62 -9.61
CA MET A 4 -6.72 -30.07 -9.44
C MET A 4 -6.13 -29.31 -8.24
N MET A 5 -6.05 -29.95 -7.08
CA MET A 5 -5.24 -29.46 -5.97
C MET A 5 -3.78 -29.54 -6.42
N LEU A 6 -3.21 -28.39 -6.79
CA LEU A 6 -1.77 -28.25 -6.95
C LEU A 6 -1.11 -28.71 -5.66
N SER A 7 -0.12 -29.59 -5.75
CA SER A 7 0.63 -30.00 -4.55
C SER A 7 1.29 -28.78 -3.92
N THR A 8 1.38 -28.73 -2.61
CA THR A 8 1.96 -27.60 -1.85
C THR A 8 3.35 -27.22 -2.35
N SER A 9 4.11 -28.18 -2.85
CA SER A 9 5.45 -27.98 -3.44
C SER A 9 5.42 -27.21 -4.76
N VAL A 10 4.44 -27.48 -5.63
CA VAL A 10 4.29 -26.77 -6.93
C VAL A 10 3.77 -25.34 -6.70
N ALA A 11 2.83 -25.17 -5.76
CA ALA A 11 2.33 -23.86 -5.39
C ALA A 11 3.45 -22.96 -4.81
N ALA A 12 4.33 -23.52 -3.98
CA ALA A 12 5.48 -22.81 -3.42
C ALA A 12 6.48 -22.38 -4.53
N LEU A 13 6.74 -23.27 -5.49
CA LEU A 13 7.64 -22.97 -6.62
C LEU A 13 7.12 -21.86 -7.53
N MET A 14 5.79 -21.68 -7.60
CA MET A 14 5.13 -20.65 -8.39
C MET A 14 4.89 -19.35 -7.60
N GLY A 15 5.31 -19.24 -6.34
CA GLY A 15 5.02 -18.10 -5.48
C GLY A 15 3.55 -17.97 -5.07
N LEU A 16 2.76 -19.04 -5.22
CA LEU A 16 1.34 -19.03 -4.89
C LEU A 16 1.10 -19.20 -3.39
N LEU A 17 0.15 -18.44 -2.86
CA LEU A 17 -0.32 -18.58 -1.49
C LEU A 17 -1.36 -19.70 -1.40
N VAL A 18 -1.34 -20.41 -0.28
CA VAL A 18 -2.32 -21.44 0.04
C VAL A 18 -3.11 -21.03 1.29
N PRO A 19 -4.36 -21.50 1.47
CA PRO A 19 -5.12 -21.24 2.69
C PRO A 19 -4.29 -21.60 3.94
N GLY A 20 -4.28 -20.69 4.92
CA GLY A 20 -3.50 -20.84 6.14
C GLY A 20 -2.06 -20.31 6.07
N ASP A 21 -1.58 -19.86 4.92
CA ASP A 21 -0.33 -19.08 4.85
C ASP A 21 -0.44 -17.82 5.71
N THR A 22 0.68 -17.39 6.30
CA THR A 22 0.73 -16.15 7.07
C THR A 22 0.98 -14.97 6.13
N VAL A 23 0.09 -13.97 6.20
CA VAL A 23 0.18 -12.72 5.45
C VAL A 23 0.28 -11.55 6.43
N THR A 24 1.35 -10.76 6.33
CA THR A 24 1.51 -9.57 7.15
C THR A 24 1.09 -8.32 6.40
N VAL A 25 0.13 -7.56 6.96
CA VAL A 25 -0.35 -6.28 6.41
C VAL A 25 0.29 -5.14 7.19
N ILE A 26 1.17 -4.41 6.53
CA ILE A 26 1.86 -3.24 7.09
C ILE A 26 0.95 -2.01 6.92
N GLY A 27 0.71 -1.29 8.01
CA GLY A 27 -0.23 -0.17 8.02
C GLY A 27 -1.69 -0.61 8.11
N ALA A 28 -1.97 -1.70 8.80
CA ALA A 28 -3.33 -2.24 9.01
C ALA A 28 -4.27 -1.28 9.74
N SER A 29 -3.78 -0.17 10.32
CA SER A 29 -4.62 0.90 10.87
C SER A 29 -5.09 1.92 9.84
N GLY A 30 -4.50 1.93 8.63
CA GLY A 30 -4.88 2.83 7.54
C GLY A 30 -6.22 2.44 6.91
N ASN A 31 -6.84 3.40 6.18
CA ASN A 31 -8.17 3.16 5.59
C ASN A 31 -8.18 2.05 4.52
N VAL A 32 -7.11 1.85 3.77
CA VAL A 32 -6.97 0.71 2.87
C VAL A 32 -6.52 -0.53 3.64
N GLY A 33 -5.49 -0.40 4.48
CA GLY A 33 -4.90 -1.53 5.21
C GLY A 33 -5.91 -2.29 6.07
N LYS A 34 -6.84 -1.59 6.73
CA LYS A 34 -7.94 -2.23 7.48
C LYS A 34 -8.81 -3.13 6.60
N LEU A 35 -9.19 -2.64 5.42
CA LEU A 35 -10.03 -3.40 4.48
C LEU A 35 -9.29 -4.59 3.89
N VAL A 36 -8.02 -4.39 3.52
CA VAL A 36 -7.15 -5.47 3.03
C VAL A 36 -6.96 -6.55 4.10
N ALA A 37 -6.66 -6.17 5.33
CA ALA A 37 -6.45 -7.12 6.43
C ALA A 37 -7.71 -7.96 6.69
N LEU A 38 -8.89 -7.33 6.75
CA LEU A 38 -10.16 -8.04 6.91
C LEU A 38 -10.45 -8.97 5.74
N ARG A 39 -10.26 -8.52 4.51
CA ARG A 39 -10.56 -9.32 3.32
C ARG A 39 -9.63 -10.54 3.21
N LEU A 40 -8.34 -10.37 3.51
CA LEU A 40 -7.38 -11.47 3.50
C LEU A 40 -7.59 -12.45 4.64
N SER A 41 -8.12 -12.00 5.79
CA SER A 41 -8.39 -12.88 6.95
C SER A 41 -9.48 -13.93 6.70
N GLU A 42 -10.23 -13.80 5.61
CA GLU A 42 -11.19 -14.83 5.19
C GLU A 42 -10.51 -16.13 4.74
N LYS A 43 -9.24 -16.07 4.36
CA LYS A 43 -8.51 -17.20 3.76
C LYS A 43 -7.15 -17.48 4.36
N TYR A 44 -6.50 -16.46 4.93
CA TYR A 44 -5.12 -16.52 5.42
C TYR A 44 -5.04 -16.20 6.91
N ASN A 45 -3.95 -16.58 7.54
CA ASN A 45 -3.58 -16.11 8.87
C ASN A 45 -3.01 -14.70 8.74
N VAL A 46 -3.81 -13.67 9.08
CA VAL A 46 -3.41 -12.28 8.88
C VAL A 46 -2.82 -11.69 10.13
N ARG A 47 -1.63 -11.10 10.01
CA ARG A 47 -0.97 -10.26 11.01
C ARG A 47 -1.00 -8.81 10.57
N GLY A 48 -1.53 -7.95 11.40
CA GLY A 48 -1.64 -6.51 11.14
C GLY A 48 -0.58 -5.73 11.92
N VAL A 49 0.33 -5.05 11.21
CA VAL A 49 1.30 -4.15 11.85
C VAL A 49 0.74 -2.75 11.92
N VAL A 50 0.70 -2.19 13.12
CA VAL A 50 0.16 -0.88 13.45
C VAL A 50 1.06 -0.15 14.45
N ARG A 51 0.97 1.19 14.51
CA ARG A 51 1.71 1.98 15.52
C ARG A 51 1.00 2.08 16.87
N ASP A 52 -0.27 1.70 16.92
CA ASP A 52 -1.11 1.78 18.13
C ASP A 52 -2.28 0.79 17.95
N VAL A 53 -2.20 -0.33 18.64
CA VAL A 53 -3.20 -1.42 18.58
C VAL A 53 -4.56 -0.97 19.05
N SER A 54 -4.62 -0.08 20.08
CA SER A 54 -5.89 0.38 20.66
C SER A 54 -6.82 1.02 19.64
N ARG A 55 -6.27 1.62 18.58
CA ARG A 55 -7.02 2.34 17.55
C ARG A 55 -7.82 1.46 16.59
N VAL A 56 -7.43 0.21 16.46
CA VAL A 56 -7.99 -0.68 15.43
C VAL A 56 -8.57 -1.97 15.98
N LYS A 57 -8.34 -2.25 17.26
CA LYS A 57 -8.81 -3.46 17.91
C LYS A 57 -10.32 -3.69 17.74
N ASN A 58 -11.12 -2.64 17.88
CA ASN A 58 -12.57 -2.72 17.72
C ASN A 58 -13.02 -2.94 16.25
N PHE A 59 -12.20 -2.53 15.28
CA PHE A 59 -12.52 -2.66 13.86
C PHE A 59 -12.04 -4.00 13.28
N LEU A 60 -10.81 -4.39 13.59
CA LEU A 60 -10.23 -5.64 13.09
C LEU A 60 -10.67 -6.85 13.91
N GLY A 61 -11.03 -6.62 15.19
CA GLY A 61 -11.51 -7.65 16.08
C GLY A 61 -10.50 -8.77 16.29
N ASP A 62 -11.03 -10.00 16.45
CA ASP A 62 -10.21 -11.19 16.63
C ASP A 62 -9.83 -11.87 15.28
N LYS A 63 -10.17 -11.22 14.16
CA LYS A 63 -9.88 -11.76 12.80
C LYS A 63 -8.44 -11.55 12.36
N VAL A 64 -7.76 -10.57 12.96
CA VAL A 64 -6.41 -10.16 12.60
C VAL A 64 -5.55 -10.11 13.86
N GLU A 65 -4.47 -10.84 13.89
CA GLU A 65 -3.46 -10.75 14.96
C GLU A 65 -2.71 -9.42 14.84
N LEU A 66 -2.73 -8.59 15.89
CA LEU A 66 -2.18 -7.23 15.85
C LEU A 66 -0.82 -7.15 16.52
N PHE A 67 0.12 -6.50 15.83
CA PHE A 67 1.47 -6.20 16.30
C PHE A 67 1.72 -4.71 16.29
N GLU A 68 2.32 -4.20 17.35
CA GLU A 68 2.72 -2.81 17.44
C GLU A 68 4.18 -2.66 17.02
N ALA A 69 4.42 -1.84 15.99
CA ALA A 69 5.77 -1.50 15.53
C ALA A 69 5.79 -0.14 14.83
N ASP A 70 6.92 0.57 14.97
CA ASP A 70 7.20 1.82 14.25
C ASP A 70 8.38 1.61 13.27
N LEU A 71 8.13 1.82 11.98
CA LEU A 71 9.16 1.73 10.93
C LEU A 71 10.31 2.72 11.11
N ARG A 72 10.15 3.70 12.01
CA ARG A 72 11.15 4.73 12.34
C ARG A 72 11.89 4.43 13.64
N ALA A 73 11.64 3.29 14.28
CA ALA A 73 12.37 2.88 15.47
C ALA A 73 13.88 2.84 15.20
N SER A 74 14.66 2.86 16.25
CA SER A 74 16.13 2.71 16.13
C SER A 74 16.54 1.35 15.55
N ASP A 75 15.72 0.33 15.80
CA ASP A 75 15.85 -1.00 15.22
C ASP A 75 14.47 -1.49 14.72
N PRO A 76 14.03 -1.06 13.54
CA PRO A 76 12.76 -1.52 12.99
C PRO A 76 12.75 -3.01 12.69
N THR A 77 13.91 -3.62 12.46
CA THR A 77 14.01 -5.08 12.21
C THR A 77 13.61 -5.87 13.43
N ALA A 78 14.10 -5.50 14.61
CA ALA A 78 13.72 -6.15 15.86
C ALA A 78 12.23 -5.95 16.20
N GLU A 79 11.69 -4.74 16.00
CA GLU A 79 10.27 -4.48 16.27
C GLU A 79 9.33 -5.25 15.33
N LEU A 80 9.72 -5.40 14.06
CA LEU A 80 8.92 -6.09 13.03
C LEU A 80 9.04 -7.61 13.08
N ALA A 81 10.13 -8.14 13.66
CA ALA A 81 10.43 -9.56 13.65
C ALA A 81 9.25 -10.45 14.11
N PRO A 82 8.51 -10.16 15.19
CA PRO A 82 7.39 -11.00 15.62
C PRO A 82 6.26 -11.06 14.58
N ALA A 83 5.97 -9.93 13.91
CA ALA A 83 4.91 -9.87 12.89
C ALA A 83 5.32 -10.55 11.58
N LEU A 84 6.61 -10.59 11.29
CA LEU A 84 7.17 -11.10 10.03
C LEU A 84 7.71 -12.54 10.16
N ASP A 85 7.81 -13.10 11.37
CA ASP A 85 8.30 -14.48 11.55
C ASP A 85 7.48 -15.48 10.75
N GLY A 86 8.12 -16.11 9.79
CA GLY A 86 7.51 -17.09 8.89
C GLY A 86 6.42 -16.55 7.97
N ALA A 87 6.29 -15.25 7.81
CA ALA A 87 5.30 -14.65 6.91
C ALA A 87 5.61 -15.01 5.45
N SER A 88 4.68 -15.74 4.82
CA SER A 88 4.78 -16.12 3.40
C SER A 88 4.55 -14.92 2.49
N ALA A 89 3.74 -13.94 2.92
CA ALA A 89 3.51 -12.74 2.13
C ALA A 89 3.46 -11.48 3.00
N MET A 90 3.73 -10.36 2.34
CA MET A 90 3.63 -9.03 2.93
C MET A 90 2.82 -8.11 2.01
N VAL A 91 1.88 -7.36 2.60
CA VAL A 91 1.15 -6.29 1.89
C VAL A 91 1.49 -4.96 2.54
N VAL A 92 2.08 -4.06 1.79
CA VAL A 92 2.50 -2.75 2.27
C VAL A 92 1.45 -1.71 1.90
N CYS A 93 0.67 -1.31 2.91
CA CYS A 93 -0.38 -0.27 2.81
C CYS A 93 0.02 1.03 3.51
N THR A 94 1.27 1.15 3.97
CA THR A 94 1.79 2.41 4.50
C THR A 94 2.09 3.39 3.38
N GLY A 95 1.93 4.66 3.66
CA GLY A 95 2.26 5.72 2.75
C GLY A 95 1.91 7.08 3.37
N THR A 96 2.48 8.12 2.82
CA THR A 96 2.19 9.48 3.25
C THR A 96 1.47 10.28 2.16
N THR A 97 1.12 11.52 2.47
CA THR A 97 0.38 12.41 1.58
C THR A 97 1.33 13.25 0.72
N ALA A 98 0.85 13.67 -0.47
CA ALA A 98 1.61 14.51 -1.39
C ALA A 98 2.04 15.86 -0.79
N PHE A 99 1.25 16.39 0.15
CA PHE A 99 1.51 17.65 0.82
C PHE A 99 1.53 17.47 2.33
N PRO A 100 2.17 18.37 3.10
CA PRO A 100 2.19 18.33 4.54
C PRO A 100 0.79 18.38 5.14
N THR A 101 0.38 17.28 5.76
CA THR A 101 -0.85 17.14 6.52
C THR A 101 -0.52 16.60 7.92
N GLN A 102 -1.52 16.39 8.74
CA GLN A 102 -1.34 15.73 10.04
C GLN A 102 -0.64 14.37 9.93
N ALA A 103 -0.79 13.67 8.78
CA ALA A 103 -0.09 12.41 8.52
C ALA A 103 1.44 12.53 8.60
N TRP A 104 2.00 13.72 8.31
CA TRP A 104 3.42 13.99 8.43
C TRP A 104 3.90 14.18 9.86
N SER A 105 3.01 14.45 10.82
CA SER A 105 3.43 14.56 12.22
C SER A 105 3.94 13.23 12.76
N LYS A 106 4.77 13.28 13.79
CA LYS A 106 5.34 12.08 14.43
C LYS A 106 4.27 11.12 14.93
N THR A 107 3.16 11.64 15.43
CA THR A 107 2.02 10.87 15.92
C THR A 107 1.00 10.54 14.81
N GLY A 108 1.07 11.22 13.66
CA GLY A 108 0.07 11.17 12.60
C GLY A 108 -1.22 11.96 12.92
N ARG A 109 -1.21 12.82 13.93
CA ARG A 109 -2.41 13.56 14.43
C ARG A 109 -2.17 15.04 14.67
N ASP A 110 -0.94 15.44 14.92
CA ASP A 110 -0.62 16.81 15.31
C ASP A 110 -0.58 17.72 14.09
N SER A 111 -0.83 19.00 14.30
CA SER A 111 -0.64 19.99 13.25
C SER A 111 0.85 20.11 12.89
N VAL A 112 1.14 20.08 11.59
CA VAL A 112 2.48 20.28 11.04
C VAL A 112 2.68 21.69 10.50
N ALA A 113 1.67 22.57 10.55
CA ALA A 113 1.73 23.89 9.95
C ALA A 113 2.91 24.73 10.48
N MET A 114 3.06 24.80 11.79
CA MET A 114 4.16 25.55 12.42
C MET A 114 5.53 24.92 12.16
N PRO A 115 5.76 23.60 12.33
CA PRO A 115 7.00 22.95 11.93
C PRO A 115 7.37 23.19 10.46
N VAL A 116 6.43 23.07 9.54
CA VAL A 116 6.66 23.29 8.11
C VAL A 116 7.02 24.74 7.83
N LEU A 117 6.26 25.70 8.39
CA LEU A 117 6.55 27.12 8.23
C LEU A 117 7.95 27.46 8.77
N LYS A 118 8.31 26.96 9.94
CA LYS A 118 9.64 27.15 10.53
C LYS A 118 10.73 26.59 9.62
N ALA A 119 10.58 25.35 9.15
CA ALA A 119 11.54 24.71 8.25
C ALA A 119 11.70 25.50 6.95
N LEU A 120 10.61 26.02 6.36
CA LEU A 120 10.65 26.87 5.17
C LEU A 120 11.39 28.20 5.39
N LEU A 121 11.11 28.88 6.48
CA LEU A 121 11.78 30.13 6.81
C LEU A 121 13.29 29.93 7.02
N GLU A 122 13.65 28.89 7.77
CA GLU A 122 15.06 28.54 8.02
C GLU A 122 15.80 28.09 6.75
N SER A 123 15.08 27.56 5.76
CA SER A 123 15.61 27.13 4.47
C SER A 123 15.48 28.22 3.39
N LYS A 124 15.21 29.49 3.77
CA LYS A 124 14.99 30.59 2.84
C LYS A 124 14.00 30.26 1.72
N LEU A 125 12.91 29.59 2.08
CA LEU A 125 11.83 29.12 1.20
C LEU A 125 12.27 28.03 0.20
N ASN A 126 13.39 27.36 0.42
CA ASN A 126 13.79 26.19 -0.35
C ASN A 126 13.07 24.94 0.18
N TRP A 127 12.12 24.41 -0.60
CA TRP A 127 11.32 23.25 -0.20
C TRP A 127 12.16 21.98 0.02
N GLY A 128 13.16 21.72 -0.81
CA GLY A 128 14.02 20.54 -0.66
C GLY A 128 14.78 20.56 0.67
N GLU A 129 15.36 21.71 1.03
CA GLU A 129 16.05 21.88 2.31
C GLU A 129 15.08 21.83 3.50
N ALA A 130 13.88 22.42 3.33
CA ALA A 130 12.84 22.37 4.38
C ALA A 130 12.39 20.94 4.67
N ILE A 131 12.18 20.12 3.64
CA ILE A 131 11.85 18.70 3.79
C ILE A 131 13.01 17.95 4.47
N GLY A 132 14.26 18.17 4.06
CA GLY A 132 15.42 17.58 4.72
C GLY A 132 15.54 17.93 6.22
N ARG A 133 15.13 19.14 6.63
CA ARG A 133 15.05 19.52 8.05
C ARG A 133 13.91 18.78 8.79
N LEU A 134 12.77 18.60 8.13
CA LEU A 134 11.66 17.82 8.68
C LEU A 134 12.05 16.34 8.82
N ASP A 135 12.77 15.77 7.85
CA ASP A 135 13.33 14.41 7.93
C ASP A 135 14.23 14.26 9.16
N ALA A 136 15.22 15.15 9.30
CA ALA A 136 16.15 15.16 10.43
C ALA A 136 15.44 15.37 11.78
N ALA A 137 14.31 16.08 11.78
CA ALA A 137 13.48 16.28 12.96
C ALA A 137 12.53 15.09 13.25
N GLY A 138 12.53 14.03 12.42
CA GLY A 138 11.76 12.80 12.62
C GLY A 138 10.28 12.91 12.23
N PHE A 139 9.95 13.78 11.28
CA PHE A 139 8.60 13.84 10.70
C PHE A 139 8.36 12.69 9.71
N ASN A 140 7.10 12.34 9.52
CA ASN A 140 6.66 11.31 8.55
C ASN A 140 6.62 11.88 7.12
N THR A 141 7.77 12.31 6.62
CA THR A 141 7.88 12.79 5.24
C THR A 141 7.83 11.62 4.25
N PRO A 142 7.62 11.89 2.95
CA PRO A 142 7.64 10.85 1.93
C PRO A 142 8.94 10.02 1.94
N LYS A 143 10.08 10.66 2.07
CA LYS A 143 11.36 9.97 2.12
C LYS A 143 11.45 8.98 3.29
N ILE A 144 11.01 9.40 4.48
CA ILE A 144 11.07 8.55 5.67
C ILE A 144 10.09 7.38 5.58
N VAL A 145 8.85 7.64 5.16
CA VAL A 145 7.78 6.62 5.18
C VAL A 145 7.77 5.76 3.92
N ASP A 146 7.76 6.42 2.75
CA ASP A 146 7.55 5.71 1.48
C ASP A 146 8.85 5.10 0.92
N GLU A 147 10.03 5.67 1.21
CA GLU A 147 11.31 5.12 0.76
C GLU A 147 11.99 4.33 1.87
N GLN A 148 12.47 4.99 2.93
CA GLN A 148 13.28 4.34 3.98
C GLN A 148 12.48 3.28 4.74
N GLY A 149 11.19 3.54 5.01
CA GLY A 149 10.30 2.57 5.63
C GLY A 149 10.19 1.27 4.82
N ASN A 150 10.06 1.35 3.49
CA ASN A 150 10.04 0.16 2.63
C ASN A 150 11.37 -0.58 2.62
N LEU A 151 12.50 0.12 2.59
CA LEU A 151 13.82 -0.52 2.69
C LEU A 151 14.01 -1.25 4.02
N ALA A 152 13.54 -0.68 5.12
CA ALA A 152 13.57 -1.34 6.43
C ALA A 152 12.67 -2.58 6.47
N LEU A 153 11.48 -2.52 5.85
CA LEU A 153 10.56 -3.66 5.73
C LEU A 153 11.18 -4.83 4.96
N LEU A 154 11.86 -4.57 3.84
CA LEU A 154 12.52 -5.62 3.05
C LEU A 154 13.57 -6.35 3.89
N LYS A 155 14.44 -5.61 4.58
CA LYS A 155 15.47 -6.17 5.48
C LYS A 155 14.87 -6.97 6.63
N ALA A 156 13.82 -6.44 7.25
CA ALA A 156 13.15 -7.13 8.35
C ALA A 156 12.48 -8.43 7.89
N TRP A 157 11.84 -8.42 6.71
CA TRP A 157 11.19 -9.60 6.16
C TRP A 157 12.19 -10.67 5.72
N GLU A 158 13.29 -10.27 5.12
CA GLU A 158 14.40 -11.16 4.81
C GLU A 158 14.93 -11.86 6.09
N ALA A 159 15.21 -11.09 7.13
CA ALA A 159 15.72 -11.60 8.38
C ALA A 159 14.75 -12.55 9.10
N ALA A 160 13.43 -12.25 9.06
CA ALA A 160 12.43 -13.01 9.81
C ALA A 160 11.84 -14.20 9.04
N ALA A 161 11.69 -14.10 7.72
CA ALA A 161 11.03 -15.11 6.91
C ALA A 161 11.97 -15.91 5.99
N GLY A 162 13.13 -15.35 5.61
CA GLY A 162 14.11 -16.01 4.74
C GLY A 162 13.48 -16.56 3.45
N ASP A 163 13.74 -17.84 3.17
CA ASP A 163 13.24 -18.53 1.97
C ASP A 163 11.72 -18.80 1.97
N ARG A 164 11.02 -18.50 3.05
CA ARG A 164 9.54 -18.63 3.11
C ARG A 164 8.80 -17.51 2.39
N ARG A 165 9.50 -16.46 1.97
CA ARG A 165 8.95 -15.33 1.23
C ARG A 165 8.40 -15.78 -0.13
N LYS A 166 7.09 -15.57 -0.36
CA LYS A 166 6.41 -15.94 -1.62
C LYS A 166 5.92 -14.73 -2.41
N GLN A 167 5.24 -13.78 -1.74
CA GLN A 167 4.63 -12.63 -2.40
C GLN A 167 4.79 -11.35 -1.60
N LEU A 168 5.05 -10.24 -2.30
CA LEU A 168 4.97 -8.88 -1.76
C LEU A 168 4.02 -8.04 -2.63
N VAL A 169 3.04 -7.39 -2.00
CA VAL A 169 2.19 -6.41 -2.66
C VAL A 169 2.50 -5.02 -2.11
N LEU A 170 2.85 -4.10 -3.01
CA LEU A 170 3.06 -2.70 -2.67
C LEU A 170 1.87 -1.85 -3.13
N LEU A 171 1.28 -1.10 -2.22
CA LEU A 171 0.35 -0.03 -2.54
C LEU A 171 1.13 1.24 -2.90
N SER A 172 1.26 1.50 -4.19
CA SER A 172 1.93 2.67 -4.76
C SER A 172 0.93 3.77 -5.13
N SER A 173 1.10 4.46 -6.24
CA SER A 173 0.21 5.51 -6.75
C SER A 173 0.34 5.65 -8.27
N THR A 174 -0.73 6.08 -8.94
CA THR A 174 -0.61 6.60 -10.32
C THR A 174 0.32 7.81 -10.34
N GLY A 175 1.01 8.00 -11.46
CA GLY A 175 1.94 9.11 -11.69
C GLY A 175 3.37 8.86 -11.21
N VAL A 176 3.65 7.74 -10.56
CA VAL A 176 5.01 7.42 -10.06
C VAL A 176 6.02 7.36 -11.21
N ARG A 177 5.70 6.72 -12.33
CA ARG A 177 6.56 6.67 -13.52
C ARG A 177 6.44 7.90 -14.41
N ARG A 178 5.31 8.59 -14.34
CA ARG A 178 5.00 9.81 -15.09
C ARG A 178 5.18 11.08 -14.26
N ARG A 179 5.97 11.05 -13.18
CA ARG A 179 6.14 12.16 -12.23
C ARG A 179 6.73 13.45 -12.83
N ALA A 180 7.29 13.38 -14.04
CA ALA A 180 7.74 14.54 -14.80
C ALA A 180 6.67 15.14 -15.72
N GLU A 181 5.53 14.44 -15.90
CA GLU A 181 4.43 14.83 -16.79
C GLU A 181 3.32 15.53 -15.99
N MET A 182 2.71 16.58 -16.55
CA MET A 182 1.58 17.24 -15.88
C MET A 182 0.41 16.28 -15.71
N PRO A 183 -0.31 16.28 -14.57
CA PRO A 183 -0.18 17.22 -13.41
C PRO A 183 0.77 16.71 -12.30
N PHE A 184 1.48 15.61 -12.47
CA PHE A 184 2.23 14.90 -11.44
C PHE A 184 3.39 15.68 -10.80
N PRO A 185 4.09 16.63 -11.48
CA PRO A 185 5.10 17.45 -10.80
C PRO A 185 4.54 18.24 -9.61
N ILE A 186 3.27 18.67 -9.69
CA ILE A 186 2.57 19.35 -8.57
C ILE A 186 2.41 18.41 -7.39
N LEU A 187 1.94 17.18 -7.65
CA LEU A 187 1.78 16.16 -6.61
C LEU A 187 3.12 15.70 -6.04
N ASN A 188 4.18 15.76 -6.84
CA ASN A 188 5.53 15.38 -6.44
C ASN A 188 6.34 16.53 -5.83
N ALA A 189 5.75 17.70 -5.60
CA ALA A 189 6.47 18.88 -5.07
C ALA A 189 7.19 18.60 -3.74
N CYS A 190 6.65 17.71 -2.92
CA CYS A 190 7.28 17.27 -1.68
C CYS A 190 7.93 15.87 -1.80
N GLY A 191 8.11 15.34 -3.01
CA GLY A 191 8.88 14.13 -3.28
C GLY A 191 8.14 12.81 -3.09
N VAL A 192 6.80 12.79 -2.90
CA VAL A 192 6.05 11.55 -2.62
C VAL A 192 6.13 10.54 -3.75
N LEU A 193 6.00 10.96 -5.01
CA LEU A 193 6.09 10.04 -6.15
C LEU A 193 7.52 9.55 -6.36
N SER A 194 8.53 10.38 -6.06
CA SER A 194 9.94 9.99 -6.11
C SER A 194 10.27 8.94 -5.04
N ALA A 195 9.80 9.12 -3.82
CA ALA A 195 9.99 8.17 -2.73
C ALA A 195 9.30 6.82 -3.02
N LYS A 196 8.07 6.87 -3.58
CA LYS A 196 7.38 5.64 -4.03
C LYS A 196 8.10 4.95 -5.18
N ALA A 197 8.67 5.71 -6.15
CA ALA A 197 9.46 5.13 -7.23
C ALA A 197 10.68 4.39 -6.71
N ALA A 198 11.39 4.96 -5.72
CA ALA A 198 12.52 4.30 -5.08
C ALA A 198 12.11 3.00 -4.36
N ALA A 199 10.94 3.00 -3.69
CA ALA A 199 10.40 1.80 -3.07
C ALA A 199 10.02 0.72 -4.10
N GLU A 200 9.38 1.09 -5.22
CA GLU A 200 9.07 0.15 -6.31
C GLU A 200 10.32 -0.51 -6.86
N GLU A 201 11.36 0.28 -7.15
CA GLU A 201 12.64 -0.21 -7.67
C GLU A 201 13.35 -1.14 -6.67
N ALA A 202 13.36 -0.78 -5.40
CA ALA A 202 13.95 -1.61 -4.35
C ALA A 202 13.24 -2.97 -4.23
N ILE A 203 11.90 -2.98 -4.25
CA ILE A 203 11.11 -4.22 -4.18
C ILE A 203 11.34 -5.10 -5.40
N MET A 204 11.34 -4.54 -6.62
CA MET A 204 11.60 -5.29 -7.86
C MET A 204 13.00 -5.91 -7.84
N THR A 205 13.99 -5.16 -7.37
CA THR A 205 15.38 -5.62 -7.27
C THR A 205 15.52 -6.73 -6.22
N ASP A 206 14.93 -6.53 -5.03
CA ASP A 206 14.96 -7.54 -3.96
C ASP A 206 14.25 -8.83 -4.38
N ALA A 207 13.09 -8.72 -5.03
CA ALA A 207 12.34 -9.86 -5.54
C ALA A 207 13.14 -10.67 -6.57
N ALA A 208 13.82 -9.99 -7.49
CA ALA A 208 14.70 -10.65 -8.48
C ALA A 208 15.86 -11.40 -7.83
N ASN A 209 16.43 -10.87 -6.74
CA ASN A 209 17.55 -11.48 -6.02
C ASN A 209 17.09 -12.63 -5.11
N ALA A 210 15.96 -12.47 -4.45
CA ALA A 210 15.46 -13.40 -3.43
C ALA A 210 14.49 -14.47 -3.98
N GLY A 211 13.97 -14.30 -5.20
CA GLY A 211 13.10 -15.26 -5.89
C GLY A 211 11.65 -15.26 -5.47
N TYR A 212 11.19 -14.33 -4.59
CA TYR A 212 9.77 -14.14 -4.33
C TYR A 212 9.10 -13.32 -5.45
N LYS A 213 7.77 -13.32 -5.49
CA LYS A 213 6.98 -12.59 -6.49
C LYS A 213 6.47 -11.26 -5.94
N TYR A 214 6.45 -10.22 -6.77
CA TYR A 214 5.89 -8.93 -6.38
C TYR A 214 4.65 -8.57 -7.19
N THR A 215 3.85 -7.67 -6.62
CA THR A 215 2.74 -7.00 -7.31
C THR A 215 2.75 -5.53 -6.87
N ILE A 216 2.85 -4.60 -7.81
CA ILE A 216 2.79 -3.16 -7.53
C ILE A 216 1.45 -2.63 -8.01
N VAL A 217 0.63 -2.15 -7.08
CA VAL A 217 -0.70 -1.62 -7.36
C VAL A 217 -0.67 -0.10 -7.28
N ARG A 218 -1.04 0.58 -8.36
CA ARG A 218 -1.08 2.04 -8.46
C ARG A 218 -2.52 2.54 -8.56
N PRO A 219 -3.16 2.85 -7.43
CA PRO A 219 -4.47 3.48 -7.44
C PRO A 219 -4.40 4.93 -7.89
N GLY A 220 -5.52 5.44 -8.41
CA GLY A 220 -5.80 6.86 -8.53
C GLY A 220 -6.08 7.51 -7.17
N GLN A 221 -6.69 8.69 -7.16
CA GLN A 221 -7.08 9.34 -5.92
C GLN A 221 -8.04 8.45 -5.11
N LEU A 222 -7.67 8.14 -3.88
CA LEU A 222 -8.45 7.25 -3.02
C LEU A 222 -9.70 7.95 -2.46
N PHE A 223 -10.86 7.31 -2.61
CA PHE A 223 -12.14 7.76 -2.04
C PHE A 223 -12.90 6.62 -1.37
N GLY A 224 -14.08 6.93 -0.78
CA GLY A 224 -14.92 5.95 -0.08
C GLY A 224 -14.45 5.61 1.32
N GLY A 225 -15.23 4.73 2.00
CA GLY A 225 -14.97 4.31 3.38
C GLY A 225 -13.72 3.44 3.59
N PRO A 226 -13.39 3.17 4.85
CA PRO A 226 -14.14 3.54 6.07
C PRO A 226 -14.05 5.04 6.36
N TYR A 227 -15.21 5.64 6.69
CA TYR A 227 -15.40 7.08 6.72
C TYR A 227 -14.80 7.82 7.92
N ASP A 228 -14.28 7.17 8.91
CA ASP A 228 -13.85 7.73 10.20
C ASP A 228 -12.74 8.80 10.09
N ASN A 229 -12.10 8.94 8.93
CA ASN A 229 -10.99 9.88 8.69
C ASN A 229 -11.12 10.69 7.40
N ASN A 230 -12.28 10.74 6.78
CA ASN A 230 -12.49 11.46 5.51
C ASN A 230 -12.74 12.97 5.70
N TYR A 231 -12.05 13.63 6.62
CA TYR A 231 -12.23 15.06 6.89
C TYR A 231 -11.55 15.99 5.89
N TYR A 232 -10.94 15.48 4.81
CA TYR A 232 -10.17 16.31 3.89
C TYR A 232 -10.79 16.37 2.49
N LEU A 233 -11.11 17.61 2.07
CA LEU A 233 -11.45 18.03 0.71
C LEU A 233 -12.59 17.24 0.01
N GLY A 234 -13.81 17.66 0.26
CA GLY A 234 -14.94 17.30 -0.60
C GLY A 234 -15.59 15.94 -0.35
N THR A 235 -15.43 15.39 0.86
CA THR A 235 -15.98 14.08 1.24
C THR A 235 -17.49 13.92 1.08
N LEU A 236 -18.26 15.01 1.19
CA LEU A 236 -19.71 14.99 0.95
C LEU A 236 -20.07 14.66 -0.51
N PHE A 237 -19.22 15.08 -1.47
CA PHE A 237 -19.42 14.75 -2.88
C PHE A 237 -18.93 13.34 -3.25
N GLN A 238 -18.12 12.70 -2.38
CA GLN A 238 -17.59 11.35 -2.62
C GLN A 238 -18.55 10.25 -2.15
N LEU A 239 -19.44 10.54 -1.20
CA LEU A 239 -20.43 9.58 -0.74
C LEU A 239 -21.37 9.14 -1.86
N ASP A 240 -21.76 10.08 -2.73
CA ASP A 240 -22.67 9.81 -3.85
C ASP A 240 -21.98 9.01 -4.98
N LYS A 241 -20.64 9.10 -5.08
CA LYS A 241 -19.88 8.29 -6.05
C LYS A 241 -19.74 6.82 -5.66
N ASP A 242 -19.85 6.48 -4.37
CA ASP A 242 -19.69 5.10 -3.90
C ASP A 242 -20.77 4.15 -4.45
N ALA A 243 -21.97 4.65 -4.68
CA ALA A 243 -23.07 3.83 -5.15
C ALA A 243 -22.98 3.50 -6.66
N ASP A 244 -22.51 4.45 -7.47
CA ASP A 244 -22.58 4.37 -8.94
C ASP A 244 -21.21 4.22 -9.62
N THR A 245 -20.12 4.17 -8.86
CA THR A 245 -18.73 4.17 -9.39
C THR A 245 -17.96 2.95 -8.84
N ARG A 246 -18.37 1.75 -9.24
CA ARG A 246 -17.81 0.49 -8.73
C ARG A 246 -17.18 -0.38 -9.82
N GLU A 247 -17.38 -0.04 -11.11
CA GLU A 247 -16.69 -0.73 -12.20
C GLU A 247 -15.17 -0.59 -12.06
N VAL A 248 -14.42 -1.67 -12.27
CA VAL A 248 -12.97 -1.73 -12.06
C VAL A 248 -12.25 -1.69 -13.39
N LEU A 249 -11.48 -0.65 -13.61
CA LEU A 249 -10.58 -0.54 -14.74
C LEU A 249 -9.16 -0.85 -14.29
N LEU A 250 -8.49 -1.72 -15.06
CA LEU A 250 -7.11 -2.13 -14.83
C LEU A 250 -6.27 -1.84 -16.07
N GLY A 251 -5.05 -1.38 -15.90
CA GLY A 251 -4.10 -1.15 -16.99
C GLY A 251 -2.68 -1.47 -16.56
N ARG A 252 -1.94 -2.23 -17.38
CA ARG A 252 -0.55 -2.58 -17.10
C ARG A 252 0.32 -1.32 -17.01
N GLY A 253 1.16 -1.25 -15.99
CA GLY A 253 2.06 -0.12 -15.76
C GLY A 253 1.39 1.08 -15.09
N ASP A 254 1.95 2.25 -15.32
CA ASP A 254 1.44 3.55 -14.83
C ASP A 254 0.77 4.29 -15.99
N VAL A 255 -0.52 4.09 -16.17
CA VAL A 255 -1.28 4.58 -17.33
C VAL A 255 -2.51 5.39 -16.91
N THR A 256 -2.96 6.28 -17.81
CA THR A 256 -4.27 6.92 -17.68
C THR A 256 -5.30 6.01 -18.34
N LEU A 257 -6.37 5.68 -17.62
CA LEU A 257 -7.43 4.82 -18.10
C LEU A 257 -8.64 5.66 -18.51
N ASN A 258 -9.32 5.26 -19.60
CA ASN A 258 -10.44 5.97 -20.22
C ASN A 258 -10.13 7.45 -20.56
N ASP A 259 -8.87 7.77 -20.82
CA ASP A 259 -8.41 9.15 -21.08
C ASP A 259 -8.82 10.17 -20.01
N ASP A 260 -9.16 9.69 -18.80
CA ASP A 260 -9.56 10.52 -17.67
C ASP A 260 -8.54 10.41 -16.50
N PRO A 261 -7.66 11.39 -16.35
CA PRO A 261 -6.69 11.41 -15.27
C PRO A 261 -7.29 11.68 -13.88
N GLN A 262 -8.59 12.00 -13.79
CA GLN A 262 -9.30 12.31 -12.54
C GLN A 262 -10.00 11.08 -11.95
N LEU A 263 -10.02 9.94 -12.65
CA LEU A 263 -10.59 8.73 -12.11
C LEU A 263 -9.90 8.33 -10.80
N GLY A 264 -10.71 8.21 -9.76
CA GLY A 264 -10.26 7.77 -8.45
C GLY A 264 -10.36 6.27 -8.27
N THR A 265 -9.93 5.80 -7.10
CA THR A 265 -10.04 4.39 -6.71
C THR A 265 -10.79 4.28 -5.38
N LEU A 266 -11.87 3.52 -5.40
CA LEU A 266 -12.64 3.20 -4.21
C LEU A 266 -11.82 2.26 -3.31
N ARG A 267 -11.68 2.60 -2.02
CA ARG A 267 -10.82 1.81 -1.10
C ARG A 267 -11.28 0.37 -0.94
N SER A 268 -12.58 0.11 -0.92
CA SER A 268 -13.12 -1.25 -0.85
C SER A 268 -12.83 -2.05 -2.13
N THR A 269 -12.95 -1.42 -3.29
CA THR A 269 -12.54 -1.99 -4.58
C THR A 269 -11.07 -2.35 -4.57
N LEU A 270 -10.22 -1.44 -4.12
CA LEU A 270 -8.77 -1.65 -4.06
C LEU A 270 -8.41 -2.84 -3.17
N ALA A 271 -9.05 -2.97 -2.01
CA ALA A 271 -8.84 -4.10 -1.12
C ALA A 271 -9.21 -5.44 -1.77
N GLU A 272 -10.33 -5.49 -2.49
CA GLU A 272 -10.76 -6.69 -3.22
C GLU A 272 -9.82 -7.01 -4.38
N VAL A 273 -9.38 -6.01 -5.15
CA VAL A 273 -8.39 -6.19 -6.24
C VAL A 273 -7.08 -6.78 -5.70
N ILE A 274 -6.56 -6.25 -4.59
CA ILE A 274 -5.36 -6.79 -3.93
C ILE A 274 -5.58 -8.24 -3.51
N ALA A 275 -6.70 -8.54 -2.87
CA ALA A 275 -7.00 -9.90 -2.42
C ALA A 275 -7.12 -10.86 -3.61
N GLN A 276 -7.85 -10.50 -4.67
CA GLN A 276 -7.99 -11.34 -5.86
C GLN A 276 -6.66 -11.55 -6.60
N ALA A 277 -5.80 -10.54 -6.68
CA ALA A 277 -4.46 -10.67 -7.26
C ALA A 277 -3.61 -11.68 -6.48
N MET A 278 -3.61 -11.59 -5.14
CA MET A 278 -2.87 -12.52 -4.28
C MET A 278 -3.43 -13.94 -4.32
N GLU A 279 -4.76 -14.08 -4.24
CA GLU A 279 -5.44 -15.38 -4.20
C GLU A 279 -5.32 -16.17 -5.49
N SER A 280 -5.34 -15.49 -6.63
CA SER A 280 -5.25 -16.11 -7.95
C SER A 280 -3.83 -16.26 -8.47
N GLY A 281 -2.89 -15.49 -7.94
CA GLY A 281 -1.55 -15.35 -8.53
C GLY A 281 -1.56 -14.72 -9.92
N ALA A 282 -2.62 -14.00 -10.26
CA ALA A 282 -2.83 -13.50 -11.63
C ALA A 282 -1.97 -12.30 -11.99
N ALA A 283 -1.39 -11.58 -11.05
CA ALA A 283 -0.61 -10.37 -11.28
C ALA A 283 0.78 -10.45 -10.64
N LEU A 284 1.40 -11.64 -10.66
CA LEU A 284 2.75 -11.85 -10.15
C LEU A 284 3.79 -11.20 -11.08
N ASP A 285 4.81 -10.61 -10.48
CA ASP A 285 5.89 -9.87 -11.16
C ASP A 285 5.34 -8.77 -12.09
N THR A 286 4.26 -8.13 -11.65
CA THR A 286 3.52 -7.15 -12.46
C THR A 286 3.25 -5.88 -11.68
N ASP A 287 3.20 -4.78 -12.42
CA ASP A 287 2.76 -3.48 -11.91
C ASP A 287 1.58 -2.97 -12.74
N PHE A 288 0.57 -2.40 -12.09
CA PHE A 288 -0.62 -1.93 -12.78
C PHE A 288 -1.31 -0.76 -12.10
N THR A 289 -2.03 0.01 -12.91
CA THR A 289 -2.96 1.05 -12.48
C THR A 289 -4.33 0.43 -12.23
N VAL A 290 -5.01 0.88 -11.17
CA VAL A 290 -6.40 0.54 -10.84
C VAL A 290 -7.19 1.81 -10.56
N VAL A 291 -8.35 1.97 -11.22
CA VAL A 291 -9.29 3.06 -10.97
C VAL A 291 -10.73 2.55 -11.09
N ASN A 292 -11.67 3.32 -10.57
CA ASN A 292 -13.09 3.04 -10.72
C ASN A 292 -13.74 3.94 -11.77
N ALA A 293 -14.70 3.37 -12.49
CA ALA A 293 -15.61 4.07 -13.38
C ALA A 293 -17.07 3.85 -12.96
N ALA A 294 -17.98 4.53 -13.61
CA ALA A 294 -19.42 4.29 -13.42
C ALA A 294 -19.78 2.86 -13.79
N GLY A 295 -20.58 2.21 -12.97
CA GLY A 295 -21.04 0.83 -13.14
C GLY A 295 -20.85 -0.03 -11.88
N ASP A 296 -21.29 -1.28 -11.97
CA ASP A 296 -21.24 -2.23 -10.88
C ASP A 296 -19.85 -2.85 -10.71
N PHE A 297 -19.58 -3.34 -9.49
CA PHE A 297 -18.36 -4.10 -9.23
C PHE A 297 -18.38 -5.42 -10.03
N PRO A 298 -17.30 -5.77 -10.75
CA PRO A 298 -17.26 -6.98 -11.56
C PRO A 298 -17.32 -8.24 -10.70
N GLU A 299 -17.94 -9.28 -11.24
CA GLU A 299 -17.91 -10.60 -10.63
C GLU A 299 -16.46 -11.07 -10.38
N PRO A 300 -16.17 -11.80 -9.28
CA PRO A 300 -14.81 -12.22 -8.93
C PRO A 300 -14.08 -12.97 -10.05
N ARG A 301 -14.80 -13.74 -10.86
CA ARG A 301 -14.23 -14.42 -12.02
C ARG A 301 -13.75 -13.44 -13.07
N VAL A 302 -14.57 -12.45 -13.41
CA VAL A 302 -14.25 -11.41 -14.40
C VAL A 302 -13.05 -10.60 -13.95
N LEU A 303 -13.00 -10.25 -12.66
CA LEU A 303 -11.86 -9.51 -12.09
C LEU A 303 -10.55 -10.31 -12.21
N ARG A 304 -10.58 -11.61 -11.91
CA ARG A 304 -9.40 -12.49 -12.06
C ARG A 304 -8.95 -12.62 -13.52
N GLU A 305 -9.89 -12.73 -14.47
CA GLU A 305 -9.58 -12.76 -15.90
C GLU A 305 -8.91 -11.44 -16.35
N ARG A 306 -9.40 -10.29 -15.87
CA ARG A 306 -8.77 -8.98 -16.12
C ARG A 306 -7.36 -8.87 -15.51
N LEU A 307 -7.16 -9.36 -14.30
CA LEU A 307 -5.85 -9.39 -13.66
C LEU A 307 -4.86 -10.30 -14.42
N ALA A 308 -5.32 -11.43 -14.92
CA ALA A 308 -4.48 -12.36 -15.68
C ALA A 308 -3.97 -11.79 -17.02
N VAL A 309 -4.70 -10.86 -17.63
CA VAL A 309 -4.26 -10.18 -18.86
C VAL A 309 -3.13 -9.18 -18.62
N LEU A 310 -2.89 -8.77 -17.34
CA LEU A 310 -1.82 -7.83 -17.00
C LEU A 310 -0.43 -8.49 -16.95
N SER A 311 -0.36 -9.80 -16.78
CA SER A 311 0.88 -10.58 -16.59
C SER A 311 1.70 -10.72 -17.87
#